data_438c02a5e904056b4b69fa538e8bbe30
#
_entry.id   438c02a5e904056b4b69fa538e8bbe30
#
_cell.length_a   1.000
_cell.length_b   1.000
_cell.length_c   1.000
_cell.angle_alpha   90.00
_cell.angle_beta   90.00
_cell.angle_gamma   90.00
#
_symmetry.space_group_name_H-M   'P 1'
#
loop_
_entity.id
_entity.type
_entity.pdbx_description
1 polymer ?
#
loop_
_entity_poly.entity_id
_entity_poly.type
_entity_poly.pdbx_seq_one_letter_code
_entity_poly.pdbx_strand_id
1 'polypeptide(L)'
;ERTIETYKIKNKLTDIEYDVQFYADAVKNIREKIIEYEAQNHIINLLDTYVKDPKNKYSVIPAMLSADGEKGGAISAYNEALMERDKITKSTNSVNPLSEIADSQIDKLRDGVVLAIDNARKSSQFVLNDLKSQEKAIMSKMDYVPTYEREYLDYKRQQEILQGVYLILLQKREEVALSLGQER
;
A
#
# COMPACT_ATOMS: atom_id res chain seq x y z
N GLU A 1 -32.27 43.89 22.25
CA GLU A 1 -31.35 42.92 22.91
C GLU A 1 -31.55 41.47 22.39
N ARG A 2 -32.79 40.93 22.37
CA ARG A 2 -33.08 39.58 21.86
C ARG A 2 -32.68 39.38 20.38
N THR A 3 -32.81 40.39 19.54
CA THR A 3 -32.49 40.34 18.11
C THR A 3 -30.97 40.24 17.89
N ILE A 4 -30.16 40.94 18.72
CA ILE A 4 -28.70 40.90 18.63
C ILE A 4 -28.17 39.56 19.10
N GLU A 5 -28.72 39.01 20.20
CA GLU A 5 -28.35 37.68 20.72
C GLU A 5 -28.68 36.58 19.71
N THR A 6 -29.87 36.65 19.12
CA THR A 6 -30.29 35.69 18.05
C THR A 6 -29.36 35.77 16.85
N TYR A 7 -28.94 36.97 16.44
CA TYR A 7 -28.01 37.18 15.34
C TYR A 7 -26.62 36.59 15.65
N LYS A 8 -26.11 36.84 16.86
CA LYS A 8 -24.82 36.30 17.31
C LYS A 8 -24.83 34.77 17.37
N ILE A 9 -25.87 34.16 17.90
CA ILE A 9 -26.04 32.71 17.97
C ILE A 9 -26.09 32.11 16.56
N LYS A 10 -26.86 32.71 15.67
CA LYS A 10 -27.00 32.25 14.30
C LYS A 10 -25.69 32.31 13.51
N ASN A 11 -24.93 33.40 13.66
CA ASN A 11 -23.62 33.54 13.01
C ASN A 11 -22.62 32.53 13.57
N LYS A 12 -22.62 32.31 14.88
CA LYS A 12 -21.75 31.34 15.52
C LYS A 12 -22.04 29.92 15.03
N LEU A 13 -23.31 29.56 14.86
CA LEU A 13 -23.70 28.28 14.30
C LEU A 13 -23.27 28.14 12.84
N THR A 14 -23.40 29.20 12.04
CA THR A 14 -22.94 29.21 10.65
C THR A 14 -21.43 29.02 10.55
N ASP A 15 -20.66 29.70 11.41
CA ASP A 15 -19.21 29.55 11.48
C ASP A 15 -18.82 28.12 11.88
N ILE A 16 -19.53 27.52 12.83
CA ILE A 16 -19.29 26.13 13.26
C ILE A 16 -19.56 25.16 12.11
N GLU A 17 -20.66 25.32 11.37
CA GLU A 17 -20.97 24.50 10.20
C GLU A 17 -19.90 24.61 9.11
N TYR A 18 -19.43 25.81 8.84
CA TYR A 18 -18.35 26.07 7.88
C TYR A 18 -17.05 25.38 8.31
N ASP A 19 -16.65 25.50 9.57
CA ASP A 19 -15.46 24.87 10.11
C ASP A 19 -15.57 23.35 10.10
N VAL A 20 -16.74 22.80 10.44
CA VAL A 20 -17.00 21.35 10.35
C VAL A 20 -16.82 20.85 8.94
N GLN A 21 -17.38 21.57 7.96
CA GLN A 21 -17.26 21.18 6.54
C GLN A 21 -15.82 21.26 6.06
N PHE A 22 -15.09 22.30 6.43
CA PHE A 22 -13.67 22.43 6.10
C PHE A 22 -12.86 21.27 6.64
N TYR A 23 -13.01 20.93 7.92
CA TYR A 23 -12.29 19.82 8.53
C TYR A 23 -12.74 18.46 7.98
N ALA A 24 -14.02 18.29 7.69
CA ALA A 24 -14.54 17.07 7.08
C ALA A 24 -13.92 16.82 5.71
N ASP A 25 -13.79 17.85 4.89
CA ASP A 25 -13.13 17.76 3.58
C ASP A 25 -11.65 17.43 3.71
N ALA A 26 -10.96 18.05 4.67
CA ALA A 26 -9.55 17.76 4.94
C ALA A 26 -9.35 16.32 5.42
N VAL A 27 -10.21 15.81 6.29
CA VAL A 27 -10.19 14.41 6.75
C VAL A 27 -10.44 13.47 5.59
N LYS A 28 -11.39 13.78 4.71
CA LYS A 28 -11.68 12.97 3.52
C LYS A 28 -10.44 12.84 2.62
N ASN A 29 -9.75 13.93 2.37
CA ASN A 29 -8.55 13.94 1.54
C ASN A 29 -7.42 13.10 2.15
N ILE A 30 -7.20 13.23 3.46
CA ILE A 30 -6.20 12.43 4.17
C ILE A 30 -6.59 10.95 4.17
N ARG A 31 -7.86 10.64 4.37
CA ARG A 31 -8.39 9.28 4.35
C ARG A 31 -8.16 8.58 3.01
N GLU A 32 -8.37 9.28 1.90
CA GLU A 32 -8.10 8.74 0.57
C GLU A 32 -6.63 8.33 0.42
N LYS A 33 -5.71 9.15 0.94
CA LYS A 33 -4.28 8.83 0.97
C LYS A 33 -3.96 7.67 1.88
N ILE A 34 -4.60 7.59 3.05
CA ILE A 34 -4.44 6.46 3.97
C ILE A 34 -4.86 5.16 3.30
N ILE A 35 -5.99 5.14 2.61
CA ILE A 35 -6.46 3.97 1.86
C ILE A 35 -5.41 3.52 0.84
N GLU A 36 -4.85 4.46 0.10
CA GLU A 36 -3.81 4.18 -0.90
C GLU A 36 -2.57 3.55 -0.27
N TYR A 37 -2.06 4.11 0.83
CA TYR A 37 -0.87 3.58 1.51
C TYR A 37 -1.13 2.28 2.27
N GLU A 38 -2.32 2.08 2.82
CA GLU A 38 -2.71 0.78 3.40
C GLU A 38 -2.74 -0.31 2.32
N ALA A 39 -3.26 0.01 1.15
CA ALA A 39 -3.25 -0.93 0.03
C ALA A 39 -1.82 -1.25 -0.43
N GLN A 40 -0.94 -0.25 -0.51
CA GLN A 40 0.46 -0.47 -0.82
C GLN A 40 1.15 -1.36 0.21
N ASN A 41 0.89 -1.14 1.50
CA ASN A 41 1.43 -1.98 2.56
C ASN A 41 1.00 -3.44 2.42
N HIS A 42 -0.25 -3.69 2.07
CA HIS A 42 -0.73 -5.04 1.84
C HIS A 42 -0.04 -5.70 0.64
N ILE A 43 0.17 -4.94 -0.43
CA ILE A 43 0.91 -5.43 -1.61
C ILE A 43 2.36 -5.76 -1.24
N ILE A 44 3.02 -4.89 -0.49
CA ILE A 44 4.39 -5.12 0.00
C ILE A 44 4.44 -6.39 0.86
N ASN A 45 3.47 -6.61 1.73
CA ASN A 45 3.40 -7.81 2.56
C ASN A 45 3.17 -9.08 1.73
N LEU A 46 2.33 -9.02 0.71
CA LEU A 46 2.13 -10.14 -0.22
C LEU A 46 3.43 -10.47 -0.97
N LEU A 47 4.13 -9.44 -1.43
CA LEU A 47 5.41 -9.58 -2.09
C LEU A 47 6.47 -10.20 -1.17
N ASP A 48 6.53 -9.74 0.07
CA ASP A 48 7.43 -10.27 1.08
C ASP A 48 7.17 -11.76 1.34
N THR A 49 5.91 -12.14 1.52
CA THR A 49 5.50 -13.53 1.71
C THR A 49 5.87 -14.39 0.50
N TYR A 50 5.63 -13.89 -0.71
CA TYR A 50 5.95 -14.60 -1.94
C TYR A 50 7.45 -14.86 -2.07
N VAL A 51 8.26 -13.83 -1.86
CA VAL A 51 9.73 -13.93 -2.00
C VAL A 51 10.34 -14.84 -0.94
N LYS A 52 9.81 -14.82 0.28
CA LYS A 52 10.30 -15.62 1.40
C LYS A 52 9.87 -17.08 1.36
N ASP A 53 8.89 -17.43 0.53
CA ASP A 53 8.47 -18.82 0.37
C ASP A 53 9.56 -19.58 -0.42
N PRO A 54 10.16 -20.63 0.17
CA PRO A 54 11.19 -21.42 -0.51
C PRO A 54 10.75 -22.03 -1.84
N LYS A 55 9.46 -22.30 -1.98
CA LYS A 55 8.89 -22.84 -3.23
C LYS A 55 9.01 -21.87 -4.39
N ASN A 56 9.13 -20.58 -4.13
CA ASN A 56 9.18 -19.52 -5.11
C ASN A 56 10.59 -19.05 -5.45
N LYS A 57 11.62 -19.70 -4.91
CA LYS A 57 13.01 -19.27 -5.08
C LYS A 57 13.41 -19.07 -6.56
N TYR A 58 12.95 -19.95 -7.43
CA TYR A 58 13.26 -19.89 -8.85
C TYR A 58 12.05 -19.49 -9.70
N SER A 59 11.03 -18.95 -9.08
CA SER A 59 9.83 -18.46 -9.76
C SER A 59 9.90 -16.96 -9.96
N VAL A 60 9.55 -16.52 -11.15
CA VAL A 60 9.46 -15.08 -11.49
C VAL A 60 8.46 -14.39 -10.57
N ILE A 61 8.85 -13.25 -10.05
CA ILE A 61 7.93 -12.43 -9.24
C ILE A 61 6.91 -11.81 -10.19
N PRO A 62 5.59 -11.99 -9.93
CA PRO A 62 4.55 -11.40 -10.79
C PRO A 62 4.68 -9.87 -10.82
N ALA A 63 4.61 -9.30 -12.02
CA ALA A 63 4.76 -7.86 -12.23
C ALA A 63 3.75 -7.02 -11.44
N MET A 64 2.59 -7.59 -11.13
CA MET A 64 1.52 -6.91 -10.42
C MET A 64 1.76 -6.80 -8.91
N LEU A 65 2.70 -7.58 -8.38
CA LEU A 65 3.18 -7.44 -7.01
C LEU A 65 4.32 -6.42 -6.91
N SER A 66 4.95 -6.03 -8.03
CA SER A 66 5.90 -4.94 -8.02
C SER A 66 5.15 -3.61 -7.91
N ALA A 67 5.54 -2.76 -6.96
CA ALA A 67 5.02 -1.42 -6.88
C ALA A 67 5.34 -0.67 -8.16
N ASP A 68 4.30 -0.18 -8.82
CA ASP A 68 4.30 0.75 -9.95
C ASP A 68 5.60 0.87 -10.76
N GLY A 69 5.79 -0.06 -11.67
CA GLY A 69 6.63 0.22 -12.82
C GLY A 69 8.10 0.45 -12.52
N GLU A 70 8.68 -0.19 -11.51
CA GLU A 70 10.14 -0.24 -11.38
C GLU A 70 10.75 -1.03 -12.53
N LYS A 71 10.66 -0.46 -13.73
CA LYS A 71 11.48 -0.91 -14.84
C LYS A 71 12.93 -0.61 -14.49
N GLY A 72 13.74 -1.65 -14.26
CA GLY A 72 15.13 -1.53 -13.92
C GLY A 72 15.47 -1.61 -12.43
N GLY A 73 14.49 -1.97 -11.56
CA GLY A 73 14.74 -2.17 -10.14
C GLY A 73 15.21 -3.58 -9.79
N ALA A 74 15.33 -3.85 -8.48
CA ALA A 74 15.81 -5.13 -7.95
C ALA A 74 14.96 -6.32 -8.41
N ILE A 75 13.63 -6.15 -8.50
CA ILE A 75 12.71 -7.20 -8.96
C ILE A 75 12.95 -7.53 -10.43
N SER A 76 13.12 -6.52 -11.26
CA SER A 76 13.40 -6.69 -12.69
C SER A 76 14.71 -7.45 -12.91
N ALA A 77 15.77 -7.06 -12.21
CA ALA A 77 17.07 -7.73 -12.28
C ALA A 77 16.98 -9.19 -11.82
N TYR A 78 16.26 -9.46 -10.76
CA TYR A 78 16.02 -10.82 -10.25
C TYR A 78 15.26 -11.66 -11.28
N ASN A 79 14.19 -11.13 -11.86
CA ASN A 79 13.38 -11.83 -12.86
C ASN A 79 14.19 -12.13 -14.13
N GLU A 80 15.01 -11.18 -14.59
CA GLU A 80 15.89 -11.40 -15.74
C GLU A 80 16.90 -12.50 -15.48
N ALA A 81 17.50 -12.52 -14.29
CA ALA A 81 18.44 -13.58 -13.91
C ALA A 81 17.76 -14.96 -13.85
N LEU A 82 16.51 -15.02 -13.39
CA LEU A 82 15.73 -16.27 -13.41
C LEU A 82 15.47 -16.78 -14.82
N MET A 83 15.17 -15.88 -15.74
CA MET A 83 14.96 -16.24 -17.15
C MET A 83 16.25 -16.75 -17.79
N GLU A 84 17.39 -16.13 -17.52
CA GLU A 84 18.69 -16.59 -17.99
C GLU A 84 19.05 -17.96 -17.42
N ARG A 85 18.82 -18.16 -16.12
CA ARG A 85 19.03 -19.46 -15.48
C ARG A 85 18.20 -20.56 -16.13
N ASP A 86 16.95 -20.27 -16.44
CA ASP A 86 16.02 -21.22 -17.07
C ASP A 86 16.55 -21.66 -18.44
N LYS A 87 17.06 -20.73 -19.24
CA LYS A 87 17.70 -21.03 -20.53
C LYS A 87 18.91 -21.95 -20.35
N ILE A 88 19.78 -21.68 -19.40
CA ILE A 88 20.98 -22.49 -19.11
C ILE A 88 20.55 -23.90 -18.67
N THR A 89 19.58 -24.02 -17.80
CA THR A 89 19.08 -25.30 -17.27
C THR A 89 18.46 -26.17 -18.37
N LYS A 90 17.74 -25.55 -19.31
CA LYS A 90 17.11 -26.26 -20.44
C LYS A 90 18.11 -26.70 -21.51
N SER A 91 19.23 -26.00 -21.64
CA SER A 91 20.21 -26.30 -22.68
C SER A 91 21.24 -27.36 -22.29
N THR A 92 21.35 -27.73 -20.99
CA THR A 92 22.35 -28.66 -20.48
C THR A 92 21.74 -29.70 -19.54
N ASN A 93 22.01 -30.99 -19.84
CA ASN A 93 21.52 -32.13 -19.04
C ASN A 93 22.45 -32.55 -17.91
N SER A 94 23.51 -31.79 -17.64
CA SER A 94 24.51 -32.14 -16.63
C SER A 94 24.86 -30.95 -15.76
N VAL A 95 25.44 -31.21 -14.58
CA VAL A 95 25.94 -30.18 -13.68
C VAL A 95 26.95 -29.32 -14.44
N ASN A 96 26.55 -28.09 -14.74
CA ASN A 96 27.35 -27.13 -15.50
C ASN A 96 27.86 -26.06 -14.53
N PRO A 97 29.15 -25.71 -14.55
CA PRO A 97 29.67 -24.59 -13.76
C PRO A 97 28.92 -23.28 -13.94
N LEU A 98 28.36 -23.06 -15.14
CA LEU A 98 27.50 -21.87 -15.41
C LEU A 98 26.21 -21.88 -14.60
N SER A 99 25.65 -23.05 -14.28
CA SER A 99 24.46 -23.17 -13.44
C SER A 99 24.75 -22.74 -11.98
N GLU A 100 25.93 -23.11 -11.47
CA GLU A 100 26.34 -22.72 -10.12
C GLU A 100 26.56 -21.21 -10.01
N ILE A 101 27.16 -20.60 -11.02
CA ILE A 101 27.36 -19.16 -11.10
C ILE A 101 26.01 -18.45 -11.17
N ALA A 102 25.09 -18.95 -11.98
CA ALA A 102 23.75 -18.41 -12.12
C ALA A 102 22.98 -18.48 -10.78
N ASP A 103 23.04 -19.61 -10.09
CA ASP A 103 22.39 -19.79 -8.78
C ASP A 103 22.96 -18.85 -7.73
N SER A 104 24.28 -18.66 -7.71
CA SER A 104 24.94 -17.71 -6.80
C SER A 104 24.50 -16.27 -7.07
N GLN A 105 24.40 -15.91 -8.35
CA GLN A 105 23.94 -14.58 -8.75
C GLN A 105 22.48 -14.35 -8.35
N ILE A 106 21.62 -15.36 -8.52
CA ILE A 106 20.21 -15.31 -8.11
C ILE A 106 20.11 -15.10 -6.60
N ASP A 107 20.90 -15.78 -5.79
CA ASP A 107 20.90 -15.59 -4.34
C ASP A 107 21.24 -14.15 -3.96
N LYS A 108 22.23 -13.55 -4.61
CA LYS A 108 22.60 -12.14 -4.36
C LYS A 108 21.49 -11.17 -4.79
N LEU A 109 20.90 -11.40 -5.94
CA LEU A 109 19.81 -10.57 -6.45
C LEU A 109 18.55 -10.71 -5.58
N ARG A 110 18.29 -11.93 -5.06
CA ARG A 110 17.21 -12.16 -4.11
C ARG A 110 17.41 -11.38 -2.81
N ASP A 111 18.62 -11.34 -2.29
CA ASP A 111 18.96 -10.53 -1.12
C ASP A 111 18.69 -9.04 -1.39
N GLY A 112 19.00 -8.57 -2.59
CA GLY A 112 18.68 -7.22 -3.03
C GLY A 112 17.18 -6.93 -3.08
N VAL A 113 16.39 -7.90 -3.53
CA VAL A 113 14.93 -7.80 -3.52
C VAL A 113 14.39 -7.72 -2.10
N VAL A 114 14.87 -8.57 -1.19
CA VAL A 114 14.45 -8.55 0.22
C VAL A 114 14.78 -7.19 0.86
N LEU A 115 15.95 -6.64 0.58
CA LEU A 115 16.34 -5.32 1.07
C LEU A 115 15.45 -4.22 0.50
N ALA A 116 15.13 -4.28 -0.78
CA ALA A 116 14.22 -3.32 -1.42
C ALA A 116 12.82 -3.38 -0.82
N ILE A 117 12.30 -4.58 -0.53
CA ILE A 117 11.02 -4.77 0.14
C ILE A 117 11.03 -4.15 1.54
N ASP A 118 12.08 -4.38 2.32
CA ASP A 118 12.22 -3.80 3.65
C ASP A 118 12.24 -2.28 3.60
N ASN A 119 12.99 -1.70 2.67
CA ASN A 119 13.05 -0.25 2.50
C ASN A 119 11.69 0.32 2.09
N ALA A 120 10.99 -0.34 1.19
CA ALA A 120 9.65 0.07 0.76
C ALA A 120 8.65 0.01 1.93
N ARG A 121 8.74 -1.05 2.75
CA ARG A 121 7.89 -1.20 3.94
C ARG A 121 8.12 -0.07 4.93
N LYS A 122 9.37 0.23 5.25
CA LYS A 122 9.73 1.30 6.19
C LYS A 122 9.27 2.66 5.70
N SER A 123 9.48 2.94 4.42
CA SER A 123 9.07 4.19 3.79
C SER A 123 7.55 4.36 3.80
N SER A 124 6.83 3.34 3.39
CA SER A 124 5.36 3.34 3.37
C SER A 124 4.78 3.47 4.77
N GLN A 125 5.35 2.76 5.76
CA GLN A 125 4.90 2.85 7.15
C GLN A 125 5.15 4.23 7.74
N PHE A 126 6.27 4.85 7.41
CA PHE A 126 6.58 6.22 7.84
C PHE A 126 5.54 7.21 7.34
N VAL A 127 5.22 7.17 6.05
CA VAL A 127 4.21 8.04 5.44
C VAL A 127 2.83 7.77 6.03
N LEU A 128 2.47 6.51 6.21
CA LEU A 128 1.18 6.12 6.79
C LEU A 128 1.02 6.64 8.22
N ASN A 129 2.05 6.52 9.04
CA ASN A 129 2.04 7.03 10.41
C ASN A 129 1.90 8.55 10.43
N ASP A 130 2.57 9.26 9.52
CA ASP A 130 2.45 10.70 9.38
C ASP A 130 1.03 11.11 8.98
N LEU A 131 0.43 10.44 8.01
CA LEU A 131 -0.95 10.69 7.59
C LEU A 131 -1.94 10.46 8.73
N LYS A 132 -1.76 9.40 9.51
CA LYS A 132 -2.61 9.10 10.67
C LYS A 132 -2.46 10.18 11.76
N SER A 133 -1.24 10.71 11.94
CA SER A 133 -1.00 11.82 12.86
C SER A 133 -1.69 13.11 12.40
N GLN A 134 -1.61 13.42 11.11
CA GLN A 134 -2.31 14.57 10.53
C GLN A 134 -3.82 14.46 10.70
N GLU A 135 -4.37 13.29 10.45
CA GLU A 135 -5.80 13.01 10.62
C GLU A 135 -6.22 13.22 12.07
N LYS A 136 -5.46 12.68 13.02
CA LYS A 136 -5.71 12.85 14.44
C LYS A 136 -5.67 14.33 14.87
N ALA A 137 -4.71 15.09 14.34
CA ALA A 137 -4.59 16.52 14.61
C ALA A 137 -5.81 17.29 14.09
N ILE A 138 -6.31 16.96 12.91
CA ILE A 138 -7.51 17.59 12.36
C ILE A 138 -8.74 17.21 13.18
N MET A 139 -8.89 15.93 13.53
CA MET A 139 -10.02 15.46 14.34
C MET A 139 -10.06 16.13 15.72
N SER A 140 -8.91 16.41 16.34
CA SER A 140 -8.88 17.09 17.62
C SER A 140 -9.29 18.57 17.53
N LYS A 141 -9.17 19.20 16.36
CA LYS A 141 -9.69 20.55 16.13
C LYS A 141 -11.20 20.61 16.00
N MET A 142 -11.86 19.47 15.91
CA MET A 142 -13.32 19.35 15.86
C MET A 142 -13.94 19.14 17.26
N ASP A 143 -13.25 19.54 18.32
CA ASP A 143 -13.68 19.29 19.71
C ASP A 143 -15.03 19.93 20.07
N TYR A 144 -15.46 20.95 19.34
CA TYR A 144 -16.77 21.58 19.51
C TYR A 144 -17.92 20.78 18.88
N VAL A 145 -17.62 19.74 18.09
CA VAL A 145 -18.63 18.84 17.52
C VAL A 145 -19.10 17.86 18.60
N PRO A 146 -20.41 17.61 18.74
CA PRO A 146 -20.92 16.65 19.70
C PRO A 146 -20.19 15.28 19.64
N THR A 147 -19.94 14.68 20.78
CA THR A 147 -19.14 13.45 20.89
C THR A 147 -19.71 12.32 20.03
N TYR A 148 -21.03 12.15 20.01
CA TYR A 148 -21.66 11.09 19.23
C TYR A 148 -21.45 11.27 17.71
N GLU A 149 -21.39 12.51 17.22
CA GLU A 149 -21.13 12.80 15.81
C GLU A 149 -19.67 12.49 15.47
N ARG A 150 -18.75 12.79 16.36
CA ARG A 150 -17.33 12.43 16.18
C ARG A 150 -17.13 10.93 16.15
N GLU A 151 -17.79 10.20 17.03
CA GLU A 151 -17.74 8.74 17.07
C GLU A 151 -18.34 8.13 15.80
N TYR A 152 -19.43 8.66 15.31
CA TYR A 152 -20.06 8.22 14.06
C TYR A 152 -19.14 8.45 12.86
N LEU A 153 -18.54 9.64 12.77
CA LEU A 153 -17.60 9.97 11.68
C LEU A 153 -16.37 9.08 11.75
N ASP A 154 -15.85 8.80 12.94
CA ASP A 154 -14.71 7.91 13.12
C ASP A 154 -15.02 6.48 12.70
N TYR A 155 -16.16 5.95 13.11
CA TYR A 155 -16.63 4.62 12.71
C TYR A 155 -16.80 4.51 11.19
N LYS A 156 -17.45 5.50 10.58
CA LYS A 156 -17.65 5.54 9.13
C LYS A 156 -16.33 5.60 8.37
N ARG A 157 -15.39 6.40 8.86
CA ARG A 157 -14.04 6.50 8.31
C ARG A 157 -13.35 5.14 8.31
N GLN A 158 -13.37 4.43 9.43
CA GLN A 158 -12.74 3.11 9.54
C GLN A 158 -13.37 2.12 8.57
N GLN A 159 -14.68 2.13 8.42
CA GLN A 159 -15.36 1.29 7.44
C GLN A 159 -14.93 1.60 6.01
N GLU A 160 -14.84 2.87 5.64
CA GLU A 160 -14.44 3.28 4.30
C GLU A 160 -13.00 2.87 3.98
N ILE A 161 -12.09 2.98 4.95
CA ILE A 161 -10.71 2.53 4.80
C ILE A 161 -10.67 1.02 4.56
N LEU A 162 -11.36 0.23 5.38
CA LEU A 162 -11.40 -1.23 5.24
C LEU A 162 -12.00 -1.67 3.92
N GLN A 163 -13.10 -1.04 3.49
CA GLN A 163 -13.71 -1.32 2.20
C GLN A 163 -12.78 -0.98 1.04
N GLY A 164 -12.11 0.17 1.11
CA GLY A 164 -11.16 0.59 0.09
C GLY A 164 -10.00 -0.38 -0.06
N VAL A 165 -9.39 -0.78 1.06
CA VAL A 165 -8.31 -1.77 1.08
C VAL A 165 -8.80 -3.11 0.52
N TYR A 166 -9.97 -3.58 0.96
CA TYR A 166 -10.55 -4.84 0.50
C TYR A 166 -10.77 -4.85 -1.02
N LEU A 167 -11.36 -3.78 -1.57
CA LEU A 167 -11.60 -3.67 -3.00
C LEU A 167 -10.31 -3.66 -3.82
N ILE A 168 -9.28 -2.95 -3.35
CA ILE A 168 -7.99 -2.89 -4.02
C ILE A 168 -7.31 -4.27 -3.98
N LEU A 169 -7.37 -4.96 -2.84
CA LEU A 169 -6.81 -6.30 -2.71
C LEU A 169 -7.52 -7.32 -3.60
N LEU A 170 -8.85 -7.25 -3.71
CA LEU A 170 -9.61 -8.11 -4.63
C LEU A 170 -9.18 -7.88 -6.08
N GLN A 171 -9.07 -6.63 -6.48
CA GLN A 171 -8.62 -6.27 -7.82
C GLN A 171 -7.22 -6.83 -8.11
N LYS A 172 -6.28 -6.66 -7.19
CA LYS A 172 -4.93 -7.18 -7.33
C LYS A 172 -4.89 -8.71 -7.34
N ARG A 173 -5.73 -9.35 -6.52
CA ARG A 173 -5.87 -10.80 -6.51
C ARG A 173 -6.35 -11.34 -7.86
N GLU A 174 -7.35 -10.70 -8.47
CA GLU A 174 -7.85 -11.07 -9.80
C GLU A 174 -6.80 -10.86 -10.86
N GLU A 175 -6.07 -9.74 -10.83
CA GLU A 175 -4.98 -9.45 -11.77
C GLU A 175 -3.87 -10.50 -11.66
N VAL A 176 -3.48 -10.89 -10.45
CA VAL A 176 -2.47 -11.94 -10.24
C VAL A 176 -2.96 -13.29 -10.75
N ALA A 177 -4.21 -13.65 -10.50
CA ALA A 177 -4.80 -14.90 -10.98
C ALA A 177 -4.84 -14.94 -12.50
N LEU A 178 -5.20 -13.85 -13.16
CA LEU A 178 -5.19 -13.73 -14.62
C LEU A 178 -3.77 -13.83 -15.18
N SER A 179 -2.81 -13.18 -14.55
CA SER A 179 -1.40 -13.25 -14.94
C SER A 179 -0.86 -14.68 -14.86
N LEU A 180 -1.15 -15.39 -13.76
CA LEU A 180 -0.74 -16.79 -13.59
C LEU A 180 -1.47 -17.73 -14.58
N GLY A 181 -2.71 -17.41 -14.94
CA GLY A 181 -3.47 -18.16 -15.95
C GLY A 181 -2.94 -18.01 -17.35
N GLN A 182 -2.32 -16.89 -17.69
CA GLN A 182 -1.73 -16.64 -19.01
C GLN A 182 -0.38 -17.33 -19.23
N GLU A 183 0.30 -17.71 -18.16
CA GLU A 183 1.59 -18.41 -18.20
C GLU A 183 1.45 -19.93 -18.43
N ARG A 184 0.23 -20.43 -18.47
CA ARG A 184 -0.08 -21.82 -18.80
C ARG A 184 -0.46 -21.95 -20.27
#